data_a78b91428a2d35df6e75a80faf0c0e68
#
_entry.id   a78b91428a2d35df6e75a80faf0c0e68
#
_cell.length_a   1.000
_cell.length_b   1.000
_cell.length_c   1.000
_cell.angle_alpha   90.00
_cell.angle_beta   90.00
_cell.angle_gamma   90.00
#
_symmetry.space_group_name_H-M   'P 1'
#
loop_
_entity.id
_entity.type
_entity.pdbx_description
1 polymer ?
#
loop_
_entity_poly.entity_id
_entity_poly.type
_entity_poly.pdbx_seq_one_letter_code
_entity_poly.pdbx_strand_id
1 'polypeptide(L)'
;MEKNPLPRRKPLAKVAISKEDLYPVWSTMHARCENPKHNRYHRYGARGIRVEAIWNSYPMFRRWAMESGWEPGLTIDRINSDGNYCPENCRWATVTEQNRNKGNNKIVLFDGVEQSLSQWAEDPRCAVSYKILWERLDAGWDFETALITSQKVR
;
A
#
# COMPACT_ATOMS: atom_id res chain seq x y z
N MET A 1 25.55 -18.11 -29.09
CA MET A 1 24.85 -17.96 -27.80
C MET A 1 23.34 -17.91 -28.07
N GLU A 2 22.70 -19.03 -27.91
CA GLU A 2 21.24 -19.11 -28.06
C GLU A 2 20.56 -18.41 -26.91
N LYS A 3 19.75 -17.40 -27.22
CA LYS A 3 18.88 -16.73 -26.25
C LYS A 3 17.73 -17.68 -25.93
N ASN A 4 17.76 -18.26 -24.74
CA ASN A 4 16.65 -19.06 -24.20
C ASN A 4 15.41 -18.17 -24.11
N PRO A 5 14.31 -18.44 -24.85
CA PRO A 5 13.11 -17.62 -24.77
C PRO A 5 12.47 -17.82 -23.40
N LEU A 6 12.16 -16.71 -22.72
CA LEU A 6 11.41 -16.72 -21.47
C LEU A 6 10.12 -17.54 -21.63
N PRO A 7 9.73 -18.34 -20.63
CA PRO A 7 8.51 -19.13 -20.69
C PRO A 7 7.32 -18.19 -20.89
N ARG A 8 6.53 -18.43 -21.95
CA ARG A 8 5.28 -17.72 -22.18
C ARG A 8 4.38 -17.94 -20.97
N ARG A 9 4.09 -16.86 -20.23
CA ARG A 9 3.06 -16.91 -19.20
C ARG A 9 1.78 -17.42 -19.85
N LYS A 10 1.21 -18.51 -19.30
CA LYS A 10 -0.10 -18.97 -19.69
C LYS A 10 -1.07 -17.81 -19.51
N PRO A 11 -1.95 -17.50 -20.48
CA PRO A 11 -2.99 -16.51 -20.25
C PRO A 11 -3.80 -16.98 -19.04
N LEU A 12 -3.85 -16.15 -18.00
CA LEU A 12 -4.72 -16.36 -16.87
C LEU A 12 -6.13 -16.56 -17.43
N ALA A 13 -6.76 -17.69 -17.09
CA ALA A 13 -8.15 -17.92 -17.44
C ALA A 13 -8.92 -16.65 -17.09
N LYS A 14 -9.72 -16.15 -18.04
CA LYS A 14 -10.59 -14.99 -17.82
C LYS A 14 -11.59 -15.38 -16.72
N VAL A 15 -11.19 -15.20 -15.47
CA VAL A 15 -12.15 -15.15 -14.38
C VAL A 15 -13.06 -14.00 -14.73
N ALA A 16 -14.33 -14.27 -14.91
CA ALA A 16 -15.33 -13.24 -15.14
C ALA A 16 -15.39 -12.40 -13.85
N ILE A 17 -14.56 -11.35 -13.80
CA ILE A 17 -14.50 -10.41 -12.68
C ILE A 17 -15.81 -9.65 -12.74
N SER A 18 -16.67 -9.85 -11.74
CA SER A 18 -17.96 -9.20 -11.72
C SER A 18 -17.76 -7.68 -11.67
N LYS A 19 -18.62 -6.97 -12.36
CA LYS A 19 -18.67 -5.50 -12.30
C LYS A 19 -18.76 -5.00 -10.85
N GLU A 20 -19.31 -5.83 -9.97
CA GLU A 20 -19.56 -5.55 -8.56
C GLU A 20 -18.25 -5.42 -7.73
N ASP A 21 -17.19 -6.15 -8.09
CA ASP A 21 -15.97 -6.19 -7.29
C ASP A 21 -15.09 -4.94 -7.45
N LEU A 22 -15.08 -4.33 -8.63
CA LEU A 22 -14.23 -3.17 -8.94
C LEU A 22 -14.99 -1.84 -8.88
N TYR A 23 -16.29 -1.85 -9.12
CA TYR A 23 -17.12 -0.64 -9.11
C TYR A 23 -17.11 0.10 -7.76
N PRO A 24 -17.20 -0.57 -6.59
CA PRO A 24 -17.08 0.10 -5.30
C PRO A 24 -15.74 0.82 -5.11
N VAL A 25 -14.64 0.30 -5.64
CA VAL A 25 -13.31 0.94 -5.58
C VAL A 25 -13.37 2.27 -6.33
N TRP A 26 -13.86 2.27 -7.55
CA TRP A 26 -14.03 3.45 -8.38
C TRP A 26 -14.98 4.49 -7.75
N SER A 27 -16.15 4.06 -7.31
CA SER A 27 -17.16 4.92 -6.68
C SER A 27 -16.64 5.56 -5.38
N THR A 28 -15.95 4.79 -4.54
CA THR A 28 -15.38 5.31 -3.29
C THR A 28 -14.25 6.31 -3.55
N MET A 29 -13.42 6.09 -4.55
CA MET A 29 -12.36 7.00 -4.96
C MET A 29 -12.94 8.36 -5.34
N HIS A 30 -13.97 8.39 -6.19
CA HIS A 30 -14.68 9.61 -6.55
C HIS A 30 -15.35 10.28 -5.34
N ALA A 31 -16.04 9.52 -4.50
CA ALA A 31 -16.70 10.05 -3.31
C ALA A 31 -15.73 10.76 -2.35
N ARG A 32 -14.54 10.20 -2.15
CA ARG A 32 -13.49 10.82 -1.30
C ARG A 32 -13.00 12.15 -1.86
N CYS A 33 -12.92 12.29 -3.17
CA CYS A 33 -12.37 13.48 -3.83
C CYS A 33 -13.43 14.55 -4.10
N GLU A 34 -14.69 14.16 -4.33
CA GLU A 34 -15.72 15.04 -4.88
C GLU A 34 -16.87 15.32 -3.93
N ASN A 35 -17.12 14.45 -2.94
CA ASN A 35 -18.24 14.61 -2.01
C ASN A 35 -17.82 15.22 -0.67
N PRO A 36 -18.11 16.50 -0.40
CA PRO A 36 -17.77 17.15 0.87
C PRO A 36 -18.40 16.50 2.10
N LYS A 37 -19.46 15.71 1.95
CA LYS A 37 -20.11 14.98 3.04
C LYS A 37 -19.46 13.62 3.32
N HIS A 38 -18.54 13.18 2.50
CA HIS A 38 -17.83 11.92 2.73
C HIS A 38 -16.90 12.06 3.94
N ASN A 39 -16.92 11.09 4.86
CA ASN A 39 -16.15 11.13 6.11
C ASN A 39 -14.63 11.31 5.94
N ARG A 40 -14.09 10.93 4.78
CA ARG A 40 -12.66 11.09 4.45
C ARG A 40 -12.36 12.26 3.51
N TYR A 41 -13.36 13.05 3.12
CA TYR A 41 -13.16 14.17 2.20
C TYR A 41 -12.04 15.12 2.65
N HIS A 42 -11.94 15.37 3.96
CA HIS A 42 -10.90 16.23 4.56
C HIS A 42 -9.45 15.74 4.27
N ARG A 43 -9.28 14.45 3.95
CA ARG A 43 -7.97 13.85 3.60
C ARG A 43 -7.70 13.80 2.11
N TYR A 44 -8.70 14.07 1.27
CA TYR A 44 -8.62 13.94 -0.20
C TYR A 44 -9.08 15.21 -0.90
N GLY A 45 -10.36 15.37 -1.19
CA GLY A 45 -10.87 16.49 -1.95
C GLY A 45 -10.59 17.86 -1.32
N ALA A 46 -10.70 17.97 0.00
CA ALA A 46 -10.38 19.20 0.74
C ALA A 46 -8.90 19.59 0.64
N ARG A 47 -8.00 18.64 0.36
CA ARG A 47 -6.57 18.87 0.12
C ARG A 47 -6.24 19.16 -1.35
N GLY A 48 -7.25 19.20 -2.23
CA GLY A 48 -7.06 19.37 -3.67
C GLY A 48 -6.73 18.09 -4.44
N ILE A 49 -6.80 16.91 -3.79
CA ILE A 49 -6.60 15.62 -4.45
C ILE A 49 -7.84 15.31 -5.30
N ARG A 50 -7.61 14.96 -6.57
CA ARG A 50 -8.63 14.73 -7.56
C ARG A 50 -8.47 13.38 -8.23
N VAL A 51 -9.53 12.95 -8.91
CA VAL A 51 -9.48 11.84 -9.87
C VAL A 51 -9.29 12.44 -11.25
N GLU A 52 -8.33 11.93 -12.02
CA GLU A 52 -8.12 12.38 -13.40
C GLU A 52 -9.33 12.10 -14.29
N ALA A 53 -9.56 13.00 -15.23
CA ALA A 53 -10.74 13.01 -16.12
C ALA A 53 -10.92 11.68 -16.90
N ILE A 54 -9.82 11.00 -17.24
CA ILE A 54 -9.86 9.71 -17.92
C ILE A 54 -10.61 8.65 -17.10
N TRP A 55 -10.59 8.76 -15.77
CA TRP A 55 -11.28 7.85 -14.86
C TRP A 55 -12.68 8.32 -14.42
N ASN A 56 -13.19 9.40 -14.98
CA ASN A 56 -14.61 9.76 -14.85
C ASN A 56 -15.51 8.69 -15.51
N SER A 57 -14.95 7.97 -16.47
CA SER A 57 -15.60 6.81 -17.09
C SER A 57 -15.20 5.52 -16.38
N TYR A 58 -16.16 4.82 -15.78
CA TYR A 58 -15.90 3.53 -15.16
C TYR A 58 -15.30 2.48 -16.12
N PRO A 59 -15.76 2.36 -17.39
CA PRO A 59 -15.12 1.46 -18.35
C PRO A 59 -13.63 1.74 -18.57
N MET A 60 -13.22 3.00 -18.57
CA MET A 60 -11.81 3.38 -18.74
C MET A 60 -10.99 3.03 -17.49
N PHE A 61 -11.52 3.28 -16.30
CA PHE A 61 -10.90 2.86 -15.05
C PHE A 61 -10.77 1.33 -14.97
N ARG A 62 -11.84 0.61 -15.32
CA ARG A 62 -11.84 -0.86 -15.35
C ARG A 62 -10.80 -1.43 -16.31
N ARG A 63 -10.67 -0.83 -17.48
CA ARG A 63 -9.66 -1.23 -18.47
C ARG A 63 -8.25 -1.09 -17.89
N TRP A 64 -7.92 0.07 -17.33
CA TRP A 64 -6.65 0.28 -16.66
C TRP A 64 -6.41 -0.73 -15.53
N ALA A 65 -7.43 -0.99 -14.71
CA ALA A 65 -7.33 -1.94 -13.61
C ALA A 65 -6.93 -3.33 -14.09
N MET A 66 -7.55 -3.81 -15.19
CA MET A 66 -7.22 -5.12 -15.79
C MET A 66 -5.82 -5.15 -16.39
N GLU A 67 -5.43 -4.09 -17.07
CA GLU A 67 -4.11 -3.98 -17.72
C GLU A 67 -2.99 -3.82 -16.68
N SER A 68 -3.27 -3.22 -15.53
CA SER A 68 -2.32 -3.01 -14.42
C SER A 68 -2.27 -4.14 -13.40
N GLY A 69 -2.99 -5.25 -13.63
CA GLY A 69 -2.89 -6.46 -12.82
C GLY A 69 -3.77 -6.49 -11.57
N TRP A 70 -4.95 -5.84 -11.62
CA TRP A 70 -5.91 -5.95 -10.52
C TRP A 70 -6.38 -7.39 -10.32
N GLU A 71 -6.45 -7.80 -9.05
CA GLU A 71 -7.01 -9.06 -8.60
C GLU A 71 -7.96 -8.81 -7.41
N PRO A 72 -8.98 -9.66 -7.19
CA PRO A 72 -9.85 -9.56 -6.02
C PRO A 72 -9.04 -9.52 -4.71
N GLY A 73 -9.40 -8.59 -3.83
CA GLY A 73 -8.71 -8.37 -2.55
C GLY A 73 -7.59 -7.33 -2.60
N LEU A 74 -7.18 -6.88 -3.79
CA LEU A 74 -6.26 -5.75 -3.91
C LEU A 74 -7.00 -4.42 -3.76
N THR A 75 -6.30 -3.44 -3.18
CA THR A 75 -6.78 -2.08 -3.00
C THR A 75 -5.99 -1.11 -3.86
N ILE A 76 -6.64 -0.04 -4.32
CA ILE A 76 -5.94 1.03 -5.02
C ILE A 76 -5.12 1.86 -4.03
N ASP A 77 -3.84 2.04 -4.34
CA ASP A 77 -2.90 2.80 -3.55
C ASP A 77 -2.22 3.86 -4.43
N ARG A 78 -2.06 5.08 -3.89
CA ARG A 78 -1.34 6.15 -4.59
C ARG A 78 0.13 6.10 -4.18
N ILE A 79 1.02 6.07 -5.16
CA ILE A 79 2.47 6.05 -4.96
C ILE A 79 2.91 7.31 -4.21
N ASN A 80 2.49 8.49 -4.69
CA ASN A 80 2.59 9.74 -3.96
C ASN A 80 1.23 10.05 -3.33
N SER A 81 1.15 10.04 -2.00
CA SER A 81 -0.08 10.28 -1.23
C SER A 81 -0.63 11.70 -1.36
N ASP A 82 0.18 12.66 -1.82
CA ASP A 82 -0.21 14.04 -2.06
C ASP A 82 -0.63 14.28 -3.52
N GLY A 83 -0.40 13.30 -4.39
CA GLY A 83 -0.80 13.34 -5.79
C GLY A 83 -2.22 12.86 -6.04
N ASN A 84 -2.67 13.08 -7.27
CA ASN A 84 -4.01 12.70 -7.73
C ASN A 84 -4.13 11.19 -7.99
N TYR A 85 -5.37 10.73 -8.12
CA TYR A 85 -5.69 9.42 -8.67
C TYR A 85 -5.55 9.48 -10.19
N CYS A 86 -4.50 8.87 -10.70
CA CYS A 86 -4.21 8.76 -12.13
C CYS A 86 -3.41 7.48 -12.40
N PRO A 87 -3.35 7.00 -13.66
CA PRO A 87 -2.62 5.78 -14.01
C PRO A 87 -1.15 5.79 -13.56
N GLU A 88 -0.48 6.93 -13.65
CA GLU A 88 0.95 7.09 -13.32
C GLU A 88 1.22 7.11 -11.81
N ASN A 89 0.23 7.47 -11.02
CA ASN A 89 0.35 7.61 -9.55
C ASN A 89 -0.36 6.52 -8.75
N CYS A 90 -1.01 5.57 -9.41
CA CYS A 90 -1.76 4.52 -8.75
C CYS A 90 -1.20 3.14 -9.04
N ARG A 91 -1.34 2.26 -8.07
CA ARG A 91 -0.97 0.85 -8.14
C ARG A 91 -1.95 0.01 -7.35
N TRP A 92 -1.90 -1.28 -7.55
CA TRP A 92 -2.62 -2.25 -6.73
C TRP A 92 -1.72 -2.73 -5.61
N ALA A 93 -2.24 -2.76 -4.40
CA ALA A 93 -1.52 -3.20 -3.21
C ALA A 93 -2.43 -4.03 -2.30
N THR A 94 -1.84 -4.95 -1.58
CA THR A 94 -2.52 -5.62 -0.48
C THR A 94 -2.76 -4.63 0.68
N VAL A 95 -3.72 -4.94 1.53
CA VAL A 95 -3.96 -4.13 2.75
C VAL A 95 -2.71 -4.06 3.64
N THR A 96 -1.92 -5.12 3.68
CA THR A 96 -0.65 -5.17 4.43
C THR A 96 0.36 -4.19 3.86
N GLU A 97 0.58 -4.19 2.54
CA GLU A 97 1.49 -3.26 1.86
C GLU A 97 1.03 -1.81 2.04
N GLN A 98 -0.27 -1.55 1.89
CA GLN A 98 -0.83 -0.22 2.09
C GLN A 98 -0.65 0.27 3.53
N ASN A 99 -0.79 -0.61 4.52
CA ASN A 99 -0.56 -0.28 5.93
C ASN A 99 0.91 0.00 6.22
N ARG A 100 1.85 -0.70 5.57
CA ARG A 100 3.29 -0.43 5.67
C ARG A 100 3.67 0.94 5.10
N ASN A 101 2.98 1.40 4.08
CA ASN A 101 3.26 2.66 3.38
C ASN A 101 2.53 3.88 3.97
N LYS A 102 1.83 3.74 5.09
CA LYS A 102 1.22 4.89 5.76
C LYS A 102 2.28 5.88 6.24
N GLY A 103 2.07 7.16 5.97
CA GLY A 103 3.00 8.23 6.31
C GLY A 103 3.27 8.44 7.81
N ASN A 104 2.53 7.76 8.68
CA ASN A 104 2.78 7.73 10.13
C ASN A 104 3.65 6.54 10.56
N ASN A 105 4.16 5.72 9.63
CA ASN A 105 5.12 4.68 9.96
C ASN A 105 6.45 5.32 10.36
N LYS A 106 6.94 4.96 11.54
CA LYS A 106 8.27 5.38 11.99
C LYS A 106 9.32 4.66 11.13
N ILE A 107 10.06 5.44 10.35
CA ILE A 107 11.18 4.94 9.55
C ILE A 107 12.44 5.02 10.37
N VAL A 108 13.23 3.97 10.37
CA VAL A 108 14.50 3.89 11.09
C VAL A 108 15.61 3.45 10.13
N LEU A 109 16.68 4.22 10.08
CA LEU A 109 17.93 3.87 9.41
C LEU A 109 18.82 3.14 10.42
N PHE A 110 19.15 1.90 10.15
CA PHE A 110 20.08 1.11 10.97
C PHE A 110 20.89 0.18 10.05
N ASP A 111 22.22 0.13 10.31
CA ASP A 111 23.17 -0.68 9.53
C ASP A 111 23.10 -0.44 8.02
N GLY A 112 22.91 0.82 7.62
CA GLY A 112 22.80 1.24 6.22
C GLY A 112 21.48 0.88 5.54
N VAL A 113 20.52 0.29 6.26
CA VAL A 113 19.19 -0.09 5.77
C VAL A 113 18.12 0.83 6.36
N GLU A 114 17.34 1.45 5.49
CA GLU A 114 16.20 2.30 5.85
C GLU A 114 14.89 1.54 5.65
N GLN A 115 14.16 1.31 6.72
CA GLN A 115 12.86 0.64 6.66
C GLN A 115 11.95 1.03 7.82
N SER A 116 10.66 0.72 7.68
CA SER A 116 9.69 1.01 8.74
C SER A 116 9.90 0.13 9.97
N LEU A 117 9.44 0.60 11.12
CA LEU A 117 9.52 -0.15 12.37
C LEU A 117 8.81 -1.52 12.28
N SER A 118 7.73 -1.61 11.50
CA SER A 118 7.04 -2.88 11.26
C SER A 118 7.89 -3.87 10.44
N GLN A 119 8.66 -3.37 9.47
CA GLN A 119 9.60 -4.21 8.71
C GLN A 119 10.78 -4.66 9.58
N TRP A 120 11.28 -3.78 10.45
CA TRP A 120 12.29 -4.16 11.44
C TRP A 120 11.82 -5.22 12.42
N ALA A 121 10.54 -5.20 12.81
CA ALA A 121 9.97 -6.25 13.66
C ALA A 121 9.87 -7.62 12.96
N GLU A 122 9.91 -7.67 11.64
CA GLU A 122 9.97 -8.90 10.83
C GLU A 122 11.41 -9.29 10.45
N ASP A 123 12.40 -8.43 10.73
CA ASP A 123 13.82 -8.71 10.47
C ASP A 123 14.31 -9.89 11.33
N PRO A 124 15.09 -10.83 10.76
CA PRO A 124 15.62 -11.97 11.51
C PRO A 124 16.43 -11.61 12.76
N ARG A 125 16.99 -10.41 12.82
CA ARG A 125 17.73 -9.88 13.98
C ARG A 125 16.81 -9.42 15.10
N CYS A 126 15.53 -9.20 14.82
CA CYS A 126 14.58 -8.72 15.82
C CYS A 126 14.21 -9.85 16.80
N ALA A 127 14.56 -9.66 18.06
CA ALA A 127 14.32 -10.63 19.13
C ALA A 127 12.97 -10.47 19.83
N VAL A 128 12.14 -9.49 19.40
CA VAL A 128 10.90 -9.14 20.08
C VAL A 128 9.78 -8.79 19.09
N SER A 129 8.54 -8.78 19.58
CA SER A 129 7.40 -8.33 18.75
C SER A 129 7.43 -6.84 18.46
N TYR A 130 6.72 -6.42 17.42
CA TYR A 130 6.53 -5.01 17.07
C TYR A 130 6.12 -4.14 18.27
N LYS A 131 5.18 -4.62 19.07
CA LYS A 131 4.68 -3.90 20.25
C LYS A 131 5.82 -3.61 21.23
N ILE A 132 6.61 -4.61 21.55
CA ILE A 132 7.72 -4.47 22.50
C ILE A 132 8.83 -3.60 21.95
N LEU A 133 9.15 -3.74 20.67
CA LEU A 133 10.11 -2.87 19.98
C LEU A 133 9.68 -1.41 20.07
N TRP A 134 8.38 -1.14 19.80
CA TRP A 134 7.82 0.19 19.90
C TRP A 134 7.88 0.75 21.33
N GLU A 135 7.46 -0.03 22.32
CA GLU A 135 7.46 0.37 23.74
C GLU A 135 8.89 0.69 24.25
N ARG A 136 9.89 -0.08 23.81
CA ARG A 136 11.29 0.20 24.16
C ARG A 136 11.81 1.51 23.57
N LEU A 137 11.49 1.76 22.32
CA LEU A 137 11.89 3.01 21.66
C LEU A 137 11.16 4.21 22.27
N ASP A 138 9.90 4.07 22.65
CA ASP A 138 9.13 5.11 23.34
C ASP A 138 9.71 5.38 24.75
N ALA A 139 10.22 4.35 25.41
CA ALA A 139 10.93 4.46 26.67
C ALA A 139 12.38 4.98 26.55
N GLY A 140 12.83 5.33 25.33
CA GLY A 140 14.13 5.95 25.09
C GLY A 140 15.29 4.98 24.90
N TRP A 141 15.03 3.70 24.64
CA TRP A 141 16.09 2.74 24.29
C TRP A 141 16.72 3.12 22.93
N ASP A 142 18.04 2.89 22.81
CA ASP A 142 18.66 2.93 21.48
C ASP A 142 18.12 1.81 20.60
N PHE A 143 18.14 2.01 19.27
CA PHE A 143 17.48 1.12 18.35
C PHE A 143 18.08 -0.29 18.33
N GLU A 144 19.40 -0.40 18.34
CA GLU A 144 20.10 -1.68 18.33
C GLU A 144 19.73 -2.53 19.56
N THR A 145 19.86 -1.96 20.74
CA THR A 145 19.49 -2.63 22.00
C THR A 145 18.01 -2.99 22.04
N ALA A 146 17.14 -2.10 21.55
CA ALA A 146 15.71 -2.37 21.49
C ALA A 146 15.38 -3.56 20.58
N LEU A 147 16.11 -3.71 19.47
CA LEU A 147 15.89 -4.73 18.45
C LEU A 147 16.34 -6.11 18.89
N ILE A 148 17.61 -6.21 19.37
CA ILE A 148 18.27 -7.50 19.60
C ILE A 148 18.10 -8.08 21.02
N THR A 149 17.70 -7.27 21.99
CA THR A 149 17.54 -7.77 23.37
C THR A 149 16.29 -8.64 23.49
N SER A 150 16.47 -9.94 23.72
CA SER A 150 15.34 -10.86 23.92
C SER A 150 14.56 -10.53 25.21
N GLN A 151 13.27 -10.85 25.25
CA GLN A 151 12.54 -10.87 26.50
C GLN A 151 13.01 -12.03 27.35
N LYS A 152 13.40 -11.76 28.61
CA LYS A 152 13.54 -12.83 29.57
C LYS A 152 12.17 -13.44 29.80
N VAL A 153 12.01 -14.70 29.40
CA VAL A 153 10.85 -15.50 29.80
C VAL A 153 10.92 -15.65 31.31
N ARG A 154 9.89 -15.13 32.00
CA ARG A 154 9.71 -15.37 33.43
C ARG A 154 9.01 -16.71 33.63
#